data_47acfb2866825e4d4008a3e53823ace6
#
_entry.id   47acfb2866825e4d4008a3e53823ace6
#
_cell.length_a   1.000
_cell.length_b   1.000
_cell.length_c   1.000
_cell.angle_alpha   90.00
_cell.angle_beta   90.00
_cell.angle_gamma   90.00
#
_symmetry.space_group_name_H-M   'P 1'
#
loop_
_entity.id
_entity.type
_entity.pdbx_description
1 polymer ?
#
loop_
_entity_poly.entity_id
_entity_poly.type
_entity_poly.pdbx_seq_one_letter_code
_entity_poly.pdbx_strand_id
1 'polypeptide(L)'
;SAALILKDLVLCQDNPWSDLYNPGRFTPAVSAGKFISENINVATQLIKGKLSQAEQAKVLPGQARIIEVDGKKYGAYRDLEDRLFVVDTTCTHLGCELAWNKAELSWDCPCHGSRFTYDGKVIEGPAQRPLHRLELEED
;
A
#
# COMPACT_ATOMS: atom_id res chain seq x y z
N SER A 1 -17.59 -11.21 24.91
CA SER A 1 -16.74 -10.19 24.33
C SER A 1 -15.51 -9.96 25.18
N ALA A 2 -14.59 -9.09 24.78
CA ALA A 2 -13.27 -8.91 25.39
C ALA A 2 -13.31 -8.74 26.92
N ALA A 3 -14.28 -7.99 27.44
CA ALA A 3 -14.42 -7.75 28.88
C ALA A 3 -14.65 -9.04 29.71
N LEU A 4 -15.39 -9.99 29.16
CA LEU A 4 -15.62 -11.28 29.84
C LEU A 4 -14.34 -12.11 29.85
N ILE A 5 -13.60 -12.12 28.76
CA ILE A 5 -12.32 -12.84 28.67
C ILE A 5 -11.30 -12.24 29.65
N LEU A 6 -11.18 -10.91 29.71
CA LEU A 6 -10.31 -10.23 30.67
C LEU A 6 -10.73 -10.51 32.12
N LYS A 7 -12.02 -10.49 32.43
CA LYS A 7 -12.52 -10.86 33.75
C LYS A 7 -12.08 -12.29 34.14
N ASP A 8 -12.31 -13.26 33.23
CA ASP A 8 -11.99 -14.66 33.50
C ASP A 8 -10.48 -14.89 33.62
N LEU A 9 -9.67 -14.17 32.83
CA LEU A 9 -8.20 -14.15 32.94
C LEU A 9 -7.74 -13.63 34.33
N VAL A 10 -8.33 -12.52 34.79
CA VAL A 10 -7.99 -11.92 36.10
C VAL A 10 -8.39 -12.86 37.26
N LEU A 11 -9.51 -13.55 37.11
CA LEU A 11 -10.04 -14.48 38.12
C LEU A 11 -9.45 -15.90 38.00
N CYS A 12 -8.50 -16.13 37.09
CA CYS A 12 -7.93 -17.44 36.78
C CYS A 12 -9.00 -18.52 36.51
N GLN A 13 -10.07 -18.12 35.78
CA GLN A 13 -11.16 -19.00 35.36
C GLN A 13 -10.99 -19.41 33.92
N ASP A 14 -11.31 -20.65 33.58
CA ASP A 14 -11.32 -21.12 32.21
C ASP A 14 -12.41 -20.42 31.40
N ASN A 15 -12.03 -19.94 30.19
CA ASN A 15 -12.94 -19.32 29.25
C ASN A 15 -12.87 -20.07 27.92
N PRO A 16 -13.99 -20.63 27.43
CA PRO A 16 -14.00 -21.41 26.18
C PRO A 16 -13.65 -20.59 24.93
N TRP A 17 -13.63 -19.25 25.03
CA TRP A 17 -13.28 -18.34 23.94
C TRP A 17 -11.82 -17.87 24.02
N SER A 18 -11.05 -18.25 25.05
CA SER A 18 -9.68 -17.81 25.26
C SER A 18 -8.80 -18.13 24.05
N ASP A 19 -8.90 -19.33 23.48
CA ASP A 19 -8.12 -19.76 22.33
C ASP A 19 -8.45 -18.97 21.06
N LEU A 20 -9.73 -18.58 20.88
CA LEU A 20 -10.15 -17.80 19.74
C LEU A 20 -9.55 -16.39 19.75
N TYR A 21 -9.38 -15.80 20.92
CA TYR A 21 -8.86 -14.45 21.12
C TYR A 21 -7.41 -14.40 21.58
N ASN A 22 -6.73 -15.54 21.63
CA ASN A 22 -5.31 -15.62 22.00
C ASN A 22 -4.45 -14.94 20.92
N PRO A 23 -3.75 -13.81 21.24
CA PRO A 23 -2.89 -13.13 20.28
C PRO A 23 -1.68 -13.95 19.84
N GLY A 24 -1.29 -14.96 20.63
CA GLY A 24 -0.19 -15.88 20.34
C GLY A 24 -0.57 -17.04 19.41
N ARG A 25 -1.85 -17.17 18.99
CA ARG A 25 -2.23 -18.26 18.08
C ARG A 25 -1.55 -18.05 16.72
N PHE A 26 -0.73 -18.98 16.33
CA PHE A 26 -0.07 -18.98 15.04
C PHE A 26 -0.87 -19.84 14.05
N THR A 27 -1.36 -19.22 12.96
CA THR A 27 -2.08 -19.92 11.89
C THR A 27 -1.22 -19.95 10.63
N PRO A 28 -0.28 -20.90 10.49
CA PRO A 28 0.72 -20.91 9.44
C PRO A 28 0.10 -20.96 8.03
N ALA A 29 -1.00 -21.67 7.85
CA ALA A 29 -1.65 -21.83 6.55
C ALA A 29 -2.27 -20.52 6.02
N VAL A 30 -2.78 -19.65 6.89
CA VAL A 30 -3.39 -18.37 6.50
C VAL A 30 -2.33 -17.28 6.33
N SER A 31 -1.27 -17.32 7.15
CA SER A 31 -0.19 -16.33 7.14
C SER A 31 0.85 -16.59 6.03
N ALA A 32 1.09 -17.85 5.66
CA ALA A 32 2.12 -18.22 4.69
C ALA A 32 1.83 -17.66 3.29
N GLY A 33 0.59 -17.72 2.81
CA GLY A 33 0.20 -17.19 1.50
C GLY A 33 0.44 -15.69 1.40
N LYS A 34 0.06 -14.93 2.42
CA LYS A 34 0.25 -13.48 2.47
C LYS A 34 1.72 -13.09 2.64
N PHE A 35 2.45 -13.79 3.51
CA PHE A 35 3.88 -13.61 3.71
C PHE A 35 4.67 -13.89 2.42
N ILE A 36 4.35 -14.97 1.69
CA ILE A 36 5.00 -15.31 0.43
C ILE A 36 4.66 -14.26 -0.64
N SER A 37 3.40 -13.81 -0.76
CA SER A 37 3.02 -12.81 -1.76
C SER A 37 3.68 -11.44 -1.50
N GLU A 38 3.81 -11.02 -0.24
CA GLU A 38 4.50 -9.79 0.11
C GLU A 38 6.01 -9.88 -0.13
N ASN A 39 6.64 -11.02 0.16
CA ASN A 39 8.08 -11.21 -0.10
C ASN A 39 8.39 -11.41 -1.59
N ILE A 40 7.51 -12.05 -2.36
CA ILE A 40 7.63 -12.12 -3.83
C ILE A 40 7.49 -10.72 -4.44
N ASN A 41 6.60 -9.89 -3.93
CA ASN A 41 6.49 -8.48 -4.36
C ASN A 41 7.79 -7.71 -4.15
N VAL A 42 8.43 -7.84 -2.99
CA VAL A 42 9.72 -7.21 -2.71
C VAL A 42 10.81 -7.71 -3.66
N ALA A 43 10.90 -9.02 -3.87
CA ALA A 43 11.88 -9.61 -4.79
C ALA A 43 11.61 -9.21 -6.26
N THR A 44 10.34 -9.12 -6.66
CA THR A 44 9.95 -8.72 -8.02
C THR A 44 10.27 -7.24 -8.27
N GLN A 45 10.15 -6.39 -7.26
CA GLN A 45 10.47 -4.96 -7.36
C GLN A 45 11.98 -4.69 -7.46
N LEU A 46 12.82 -5.52 -6.83
CA LEU A 46 14.27 -5.45 -6.99
C LEU A 46 14.76 -5.84 -8.39
N ILE A 47 13.98 -6.64 -9.14
CA ILE A 47 14.35 -7.14 -10.47
C ILE A 47 13.78 -6.27 -11.60
N LYS A 48 12.73 -5.46 -11.35
CA LYS A 48 11.90 -4.82 -12.38
C LYS A 48 11.91 -3.28 -12.36
N GLY A 49 12.96 -2.65 -11.85
CA GLY A 49 13.09 -1.19 -11.78
C GLY A 49 13.12 -0.44 -13.13
N LYS A 50 12.86 -1.12 -14.26
CA LYS A 50 12.86 -0.47 -15.58
C LYS A 50 11.42 -0.33 -16.11
N LEU A 51 10.79 0.81 -15.81
CA LEU A 51 9.70 1.28 -16.65
C LEU A 51 10.22 1.42 -18.08
N SER A 52 9.52 0.89 -19.08
CA SER A 52 9.95 1.09 -20.45
C SER A 52 9.95 2.59 -20.78
N GLN A 53 10.95 3.09 -21.49
CA GLN A 53 11.02 4.50 -21.91
C GLN A 53 9.75 4.94 -22.65
N ALA A 54 9.08 4.01 -23.36
CA ALA A 54 7.83 4.27 -24.06
C ALA A 54 6.66 4.56 -23.10
N GLU A 55 6.63 4.01 -21.89
CA GLU A 55 5.59 4.28 -20.89
C GLU A 55 5.88 5.56 -20.11
N GLN A 56 7.15 5.84 -19.83
CA GLN A 56 7.58 7.11 -19.23
C GLN A 56 7.24 8.31 -20.15
N ALA A 57 7.41 8.17 -21.45
CA ALA A 57 7.10 9.19 -22.44
C ALA A 57 5.60 9.52 -22.56
N LYS A 58 4.71 8.66 -22.04
CA LYS A 58 3.26 8.88 -22.08
C LYS A 58 2.73 9.84 -21.00
N VAL A 59 3.54 10.19 -20.00
CA VAL A 59 3.16 11.11 -18.92
C VAL A 59 3.77 12.48 -19.19
N LEU A 60 2.92 13.44 -19.58
CA LEU A 60 3.35 14.80 -19.88
C LEU A 60 3.59 15.60 -18.59
N PRO A 61 4.43 16.66 -18.62
CA PRO A 61 4.62 17.55 -17.49
C PRO A 61 3.29 18.09 -16.94
N GLY A 62 3.15 18.08 -15.61
CA GLY A 62 1.92 18.46 -14.88
C GLY A 62 0.79 17.44 -14.95
N GLN A 63 1.03 16.25 -15.50
CA GLN A 63 0.01 15.20 -15.63
C GLN A 63 0.34 13.99 -14.74
N ALA A 64 -0.73 13.32 -14.30
CA ALA A 64 -0.65 11.99 -13.74
C ALA A 64 -1.46 10.98 -14.56
N ARG A 65 -1.01 9.74 -14.54
CA ARG A 65 -1.67 8.59 -15.16
C ARG A 65 -1.51 7.34 -14.33
N ILE A 66 -2.48 6.46 -14.42
CA ILE A 66 -2.28 5.06 -14.01
C ILE A 66 -1.57 4.36 -15.17
N ILE A 67 -0.48 3.70 -14.85
CA ILE A 67 0.30 2.87 -15.77
C ILE A 67 0.28 1.43 -15.26
N GLU A 68 0.37 0.48 -16.16
CA GLU A 68 0.45 -0.93 -15.82
C GLU A 68 1.85 -1.45 -16.16
N VAL A 69 2.50 -2.04 -15.15
CA VAL A 69 3.81 -2.66 -15.29
C VAL A 69 3.70 -4.07 -14.76
N ASP A 70 3.93 -5.06 -15.62
CA ASP A 70 3.87 -6.48 -15.27
C ASP A 70 2.54 -6.91 -14.61
N GLY A 71 1.41 -6.38 -15.08
CA GLY A 71 0.09 -6.68 -14.58
C GLY A 71 -0.25 -6.00 -13.24
N LYS A 72 0.59 -5.09 -12.77
CA LYS A 72 0.35 -4.28 -11.57
C LYS A 72 0.20 -2.80 -11.93
N LYS A 73 -0.77 -2.15 -11.30
CA LYS A 73 -1.05 -0.73 -11.53
C LYS A 73 -0.18 0.16 -10.64
N TYR A 74 0.33 1.22 -11.24
CA TYR A 74 1.10 2.26 -10.58
C TYR A 74 0.57 3.63 -10.97
N GLY A 75 0.67 4.59 -10.08
CA GLY A 75 0.41 5.99 -10.35
C GLY A 75 1.70 6.67 -10.76
N ALA A 76 1.75 7.20 -11.96
CA ALA A 76 2.87 7.99 -12.45
C ALA A 76 2.45 9.46 -12.54
N TYR A 77 3.22 10.35 -11.95
CA TYR A 77 3.07 11.80 -12.05
C TYR A 77 4.39 12.42 -12.51
N ARG A 78 4.31 13.32 -13.51
CA ARG A 78 5.46 14.11 -13.95
C ARG A 78 5.25 15.56 -13.52
N ASP A 79 6.20 16.10 -12.79
CA ASP A 79 6.15 17.51 -12.39
C ASP A 79 6.53 18.48 -13.54
N LEU A 80 6.50 19.77 -13.25
CA LEU A 80 6.82 20.79 -14.26
C LEU A 80 8.32 20.89 -14.54
N GLU A 81 9.15 20.35 -13.68
CA GLU A 81 10.60 20.22 -13.83
C GLU A 81 11.02 18.91 -14.53
N ASP A 82 10.04 18.21 -15.14
CA ASP A 82 10.22 16.96 -15.89
C ASP A 82 10.62 15.74 -15.06
N ARG A 83 10.55 15.82 -13.72
CA ARG A 83 10.82 14.69 -12.82
C ARG A 83 9.63 13.75 -12.76
N LEU A 84 9.87 12.46 -12.93
CA LEU A 84 8.84 11.42 -12.89
C LEU A 84 8.78 10.75 -11.53
N PHE A 85 7.58 10.70 -10.92
CA PHE A 85 7.30 10.02 -9.66
C PHE A 85 6.37 8.85 -9.94
N VAL A 86 6.73 7.67 -9.47
CA VAL A 86 5.92 6.46 -9.66
C VAL A 86 5.68 5.82 -8.32
N VAL A 87 4.41 5.60 -7.98
CA VAL A 87 3.97 5.04 -6.71
C VAL A 87 3.00 3.88 -6.91
N ASP A 88 2.99 2.93 -5.98
CA ASP A 88 1.95 1.91 -5.90
C ASP A 88 0.61 2.58 -5.57
N THR A 89 -0.42 2.34 -6.37
CA THR A 89 -1.76 2.90 -6.16
C THR A 89 -2.62 2.09 -5.19
N THR A 90 -2.02 1.20 -4.41
CA THR A 90 -2.71 0.43 -3.38
C THR A 90 -2.61 1.13 -2.03
N CYS A 91 -3.74 1.55 -1.48
CA CYS A 91 -3.81 2.23 -0.18
C CYS A 91 -3.22 1.37 0.94
N THR A 92 -2.26 1.93 1.69
CA THR A 92 -1.57 1.23 2.78
C THR A 92 -2.42 1.00 4.03
N HIS A 93 -3.66 1.53 4.07
CA HIS A 93 -4.62 1.25 5.14
C HIS A 93 -5.24 -0.16 4.98
N LEU A 94 -6.07 -0.37 3.96
CA LEU A 94 -6.80 -1.63 3.72
C LEU A 94 -6.76 -2.10 2.25
N GLY A 95 -5.84 -1.62 1.44
CA GLY A 95 -5.60 -2.13 0.10
C GLY A 95 -6.57 -1.64 -0.99
N CYS A 96 -7.35 -0.57 -0.74
CA CYS A 96 -8.20 0.03 -1.78
C CYS A 96 -7.35 0.68 -2.89
N GLU A 97 -7.83 0.68 -4.12
CA GLU A 97 -7.20 1.39 -5.22
C GLU A 97 -7.36 2.91 -5.04
N LEU A 98 -6.28 3.66 -5.25
CA LEU A 98 -6.25 5.11 -5.14
C LEU A 98 -6.68 5.78 -6.45
N ALA A 99 -7.25 6.97 -6.35
CA ALA A 99 -7.59 7.83 -7.46
C ALA A 99 -6.73 9.09 -7.45
N TRP A 100 -6.38 9.60 -8.65
CA TRP A 100 -5.66 10.86 -8.77
C TRP A 100 -6.57 12.06 -8.57
N ASN A 101 -6.19 12.95 -7.67
CA ASN A 101 -6.81 14.24 -7.45
C ASN A 101 -5.96 15.33 -8.09
N LYS A 102 -6.38 15.81 -9.25
CA LYS A 102 -5.66 16.82 -10.03
C LYS A 102 -5.60 18.19 -9.31
N ALA A 103 -6.61 18.52 -8.52
CA ALA A 103 -6.69 19.82 -7.85
C ALA A 103 -5.68 19.94 -6.72
N GLU A 104 -5.45 18.83 -6.00
CA GLU A 104 -4.57 18.77 -4.84
C GLU A 104 -3.21 18.11 -5.13
N LEU A 105 -3.02 17.62 -6.35
CA LEU A 105 -1.85 16.83 -6.77
C LEU A 105 -1.57 15.67 -5.81
N SER A 106 -2.61 14.92 -5.48
CA SER A 106 -2.56 13.84 -4.49
C SER A 106 -3.20 12.55 -5.01
N TRP A 107 -2.84 11.44 -4.39
CA TRP A 107 -3.48 10.15 -4.52
C TRP A 107 -4.47 9.96 -3.38
N ASP A 108 -5.75 9.91 -3.69
CA ASP A 108 -6.82 9.88 -2.70
C ASP A 108 -7.49 8.52 -2.65
N CYS A 109 -7.73 8.02 -1.43
CA CYS A 109 -8.41 6.75 -1.21
C CYS A 109 -9.92 6.97 -1.10
N PRO A 110 -10.74 6.45 -2.03
CA PRO A 110 -12.19 6.65 -2.00
C PRO A 110 -12.89 5.87 -0.88
N CYS A 111 -12.20 4.87 -0.28
CA CYS A 111 -12.82 4.00 0.72
C CYS A 111 -12.93 4.68 2.09
N HIS A 112 -11.84 5.27 2.60
CA HIS A 112 -11.76 5.80 3.96
C HIS A 112 -11.05 7.16 4.03
N GLY A 113 -10.82 7.81 2.89
CA GLY A 113 -10.31 9.18 2.84
C GLY A 113 -8.81 9.35 3.10
N SER A 114 -8.01 8.27 3.13
CA SER A 114 -6.55 8.45 3.18
C SER A 114 -6.05 9.21 1.96
N ARG A 115 -5.14 10.14 2.16
CA ARG A 115 -4.56 10.97 1.11
C ARG A 115 -3.04 10.91 1.15
N PHE A 116 -2.45 10.90 -0.04
CA PHE A 116 -1.00 10.80 -0.20
C PHE A 116 -0.53 11.84 -1.22
N THR A 117 0.66 12.38 -0.99
CA THR A 117 1.32 13.25 -1.99
C THR A 117 1.59 12.49 -3.29
N TYR A 118 1.90 13.21 -4.35
CA TYR A 118 2.30 12.60 -5.62
C TYR A 118 3.53 11.68 -5.50
N ASP A 119 4.41 11.92 -4.51
CA ASP A 119 5.59 11.09 -4.22
C ASP A 119 5.32 10.03 -3.14
N GLY A 120 4.05 9.85 -2.73
CA GLY A 120 3.59 8.75 -1.88
C GLY A 120 3.61 9.00 -0.37
N LYS A 121 3.98 10.18 0.12
CA LYS A 121 3.93 10.49 1.56
C LYS A 121 2.49 10.63 2.04
N VAL A 122 2.21 10.24 3.28
CA VAL A 122 0.88 10.41 3.90
C VAL A 122 0.62 11.89 4.15
N ILE A 123 -0.49 12.43 3.62
CA ILE A 123 -1.04 13.75 3.93
C ILE A 123 -2.07 13.60 5.04
N GLU A 124 -3.01 12.64 4.86
CA GLU A 124 -4.15 12.44 5.76
C GLU A 124 -4.45 10.94 5.92
N GLY A 125 -4.78 10.55 7.16
CA GLY A 125 -5.14 9.19 7.50
C GLY A 125 -6.54 8.76 7.02
N PRO A 126 -6.91 7.50 7.34
CA PRO A 126 -6.36 6.62 8.37
C PRO A 126 -5.07 5.85 8.03
N ALA A 127 -4.56 5.90 6.81
CA ALA A 127 -3.26 5.30 6.48
C ALA A 127 -2.14 5.94 7.31
N GLN A 128 -1.21 5.12 7.82
CA GLN A 128 -0.07 5.56 8.64
C GLN A 128 1.28 5.33 7.95
N ARG A 129 1.29 4.58 6.84
CA ARG A 129 2.50 4.26 6.09
C ARG A 129 2.44 4.91 4.72
N PRO A 130 3.58 5.41 4.19
CA PRO A 130 3.63 5.95 2.84
C PRO A 130 3.32 4.87 1.80
N LEU A 131 2.99 5.30 0.58
CA LEU A 131 2.93 4.41 -0.58
C LEU A 131 4.35 3.94 -0.92
N HIS A 132 4.44 2.77 -1.51
CA HIS A 132 5.70 2.29 -2.07
C HIS A 132 6.02 3.11 -3.33
N ARG A 133 7.20 3.73 -3.34
CA ARG A 133 7.74 4.44 -4.50
C ARG A 133 8.63 3.50 -5.30
N LEU A 134 8.46 3.51 -6.62
CA LEU A 134 9.42 2.89 -7.54
C LEU A 134 10.56 3.88 -7.79
N GLU A 135 11.78 3.46 -7.49
CA GLU A 135 12.97 4.19 -7.91
C GLU A 135 13.23 3.89 -9.39
N LEU A 136 13.31 4.94 -10.18
CA LEU A 136 13.66 4.86 -11.59
C LEU A 136 15.17 5.06 -11.67
N GLU A 137 15.88 4.10 -12.26
CA GLU A 137 17.29 4.29 -12.58
C GLU A 137 17.39 5.35 -13.68
N GLU A 138 18.05 6.45 -13.40
CA GLU A 138 18.46 7.42 -14.42
C GLU A 138 19.68 6.81 -15.16
N ASP A 139 19.50 6.58 -16.47
CA ASP A 139 20.61 6.17 -17.36
C ASP A 139 21.51 7.35 -17.70
#